data_8f45e7943ffc92df53d2e870e0141524
#
_entry.id   8f45e7943ffc92df53d2e870e0141524
#
_cell.length_a   1.000
_cell.length_b   1.000
_cell.length_c   1.000
_cell.angle_alpha   90.00
_cell.angle_beta   90.00
_cell.angle_gamma   90.00
#
_symmetry.space_group_name_H-M   'P 1'
#
loop_
_entity.id
_entity.type
_entity.pdbx_description
1 polymer ?
#
loop_
_entity_poly.entity_id
_entity_poly.type
_entity_poly.pdbx_seq_one_letter_code
_entity_poly.pdbx_strand_id
1 'polypeptide(L)'
;MQWIKIFTSIFGNPKIQLLLKERDGDTIFRIWIQLLTIAGTSMQGGKIMVSTNKPLTVEDLAKITQKTNKKIKNILDKLIHCEMILFENNTYIIKNWEKYQSADKYEKMLEQNRERQRRYRENQKNENNVDVTLR
;
A
#
# COMPACT_ATOMS: atom_id res chain seq x y z
N MET A 1 8.66 11.61 -1.27
CA MET A 1 8.53 10.76 -2.47
C MET A 1 7.95 11.58 -3.61
N GLN A 2 8.50 11.45 -4.81
CA GLN A 2 7.94 12.11 -5.99
C GLN A 2 6.83 11.31 -6.65
N TRP A 3 6.75 10.04 -6.36
CA TRP A 3 5.70 9.15 -6.87
C TRP A 3 5.32 8.13 -5.82
N ILE A 4 4.15 7.56 -5.99
CA ILE A 4 3.68 6.42 -5.20
C ILE A 4 3.48 5.23 -6.14
N LYS A 5 3.50 4.02 -5.58
CA LYS A 5 3.25 2.79 -6.33
C LYS A 5 1.78 2.45 -6.31
N ILE A 6 1.24 2.10 -7.47
CA ILE A 6 -0.11 1.57 -7.62
C ILE A 6 0.00 0.26 -8.38
N PHE A 7 -0.50 -0.83 -7.80
CA PHE A 7 -0.49 -2.12 -8.48
C PHE A 7 -1.38 -2.08 -9.73
N THR A 8 -0.91 -2.69 -10.82
CA THR A 8 -1.71 -2.81 -12.05
C THR A 8 -2.98 -3.61 -11.82
N SER A 9 -3.02 -4.44 -10.78
CA SER A 9 -4.18 -5.23 -10.37
C SER A 9 -5.15 -4.50 -9.44
N ILE A 10 -5.00 -3.18 -9.27
CA ILE A 10 -5.79 -2.40 -8.30
C ILE A 10 -7.31 -2.58 -8.50
N PHE A 11 -7.78 -2.63 -9.74
CA PHE A 11 -9.20 -2.79 -10.02
C PHE A 11 -9.73 -4.21 -9.81
N GLY A 12 -8.83 -5.18 -9.62
CA GLY A 12 -9.17 -6.54 -9.20
C GLY A 12 -9.25 -6.71 -7.69
N ASN A 13 -8.88 -5.70 -6.92
CA ASN A 13 -8.92 -5.76 -5.46
C ASN A 13 -10.37 -5.72 -4.98
N PRO A 14 -10.83 -6.68 -4.15
CA PRO A 14 -12.21 -6.72 -3.70
C PRO A 14 -12.67 -5.47 -2.95
N LYS A 15 -11.80 -4.86 -2.15
CA LYS A 15 -12.14 -3.63 -1.42
C LYS A 15 -12.40 -2.48 -2.38
N ILE A 16 -11.57 -2.32 -3.38
CA ILE A 16 -11.74 -1.29 -4.42
C ILE A 16 -13.02 -1.54 -5.20
N GLN A 17 -13.29 -2.80 -5.58
CA GLN A 17 -14.51 -3.14 -6.30
C GLN A 17 -15.77 -2.79 -5.50
N LEU A 18 -15.77 -3.06 -4.19
CA LEU A 18 -16.90 -2.72 -3.32
C LEU A 18 -17.10 -1.22 -3.22
N LEU A 19 -16.01 -0.46 -3.06
CA LEU A 19 -16.09 1.00 -3.01
C LEU A 19 -16.62 1.61 -4.32
N LEU A 20 -16.17 1.08 -5.46
CA LEU A 20 -16.61 1.58 -6.77
C LEU A 20 -18.08 1.31 -7.05
N LYS A 21 -18.67 0.29 -6.42
CA LYS A 21 -20.11 0.01 -6.56
C LYS A 21 -20.98 0.99 -5.81
N GLU A 22 -20.45 1.74 -4.86
CA GLU A 22 -21.23 2.72 -4.13
C GLU A 22 -21.65 3.88 -5.04
N ARG A 23 -22.71 4.60 -4.65
CA ARG A 23 -23.27 5.70 -5.44
C ARG A 23 -22.22 6.71 -5.87
N ASP A 24 -21.29 7.04 -4.96
CA ASP A 24 -20.21 7.99 -5.22
C ASP A 24 -18.86 7.27 -5.36
N GLY A 25 -18.86 6.06 -5.91
CA GLY A 25 -17.68 5.22 -5.97
C GLY A 25 -16.48 5.88 -6.64
N ASP A 26 -16.69 6.59 -7.74
CA ASP A 26 -15.60 7.28 -8.43
C ASP A 26 -15.01 8.39 -7.57
N THR A 27 -15.84 9.12 -6.84
CA THR A 27 -15.37 10.14 -5.90
C THR A 27 -14.58 9.52 -4.75
N ILE A 28 -15.07 8.43 -4.19
CA ILE A 28 -14.39 7.71 -3.10
C ILE A 28 -13.02 7.23 -3.58
N PHE A 29 -12.96 6.66 -4.77
CA PHE A 29 -11.71 6.19 -5.36
C PHE A 29 -10.72 7.34 -5.59
N ARG A 30 -11.18 8.46 -6.14
CA ARG A 30 -10.34 9.65 -6.30
C ARG A 30 -9.77 10.12 -4.98
N ILE A 31 -10.58 10.17 -3.94
CA ILE A 31 -10.13 10.61 -2.61
C ILE A 31 -9.14 9.61 -2.04
N TRP A 32 -9.36 8.32 -2.22
CA TRP A 32 -8.39 7.30 -1.83
C TRP A 32 -7.02 7.55 -2.46
N ILE A 33 -6.97 7.79 -3.77
CA ILE A 33 -5.72 8.09 -4.47
C ILE A 33 -5.10 9.38 -3.94
N GLN A 34 -5.90 10.42 -3.67
CA GLN A 34 -5.38 11.66 -3.08
C GLN A 34 -4.77 11.42 -1.70
N LEU A 35 -5.39 10.60 -0.86
CA LEU A 35 -4.83 10.24 0.44
C LEU A 35 -3.48 9.54 0.30
N LEU A 36 -3.34 8.65 -0.67
CA LEU A 36 -2.07 7.99 -0.96
C LEU A 36 -0.99 9.01 -1.35
N THR A 37 -1.33 9.99 -2.18
CA THR A 37 -0.36 11.03 -2.57
C THR A 37 0.04 11.91 -1.40
N ILE A 38 -0.88 12.24 -0.52
CA ILE A 38 -0.59 13.02 0.69
C ILE A 38 0.34 12.22 1.61
N ALA A 39 0.04 10.95 1.84
CA ALA A 39 0.89 10.08 2.66
C ALA A 39 2.30 9.94 2.07
N GLY A 40 2.41 9.83 0.75
CA GLY A 40 3.70 9.79 0.06
C GLY A 40 4.50 11.09 0.24
N THR A 41 3.82 12.23 0.14
CA THR A 41 4.45 13.54 0.35
C THR A 41 4.93 13.72 1.79
N SER A 42 4.17 13.25 2.77
CA SER A 42 4.53 13.39 4.18
C SER A 42 5.75 12.56 4.58
N MET A 43 6.02 11.46 3.90
CA MET A 43 7.14 10.55 4.15
C MET A 43 7.22 10.07 5.60
N GLN A 44 6.08 9.81 6.23
CA GLN A 44 5.99 9.44 7.64
C GLN A 44 5.25 8.11 7.84
N GLY A 45 5.62 7.10 7.07
CA GLY A 45 5.09 5.74 7.27
C GLY A 45 3.61 5.58 6.93
N GLY A 46 3.10 6.37 6.00
CA GLY A 46 1.69 6.32 5.60
C GLY A 46 0.80 7.26 6.38
N LYS A 47 1.35 8.04 7.28
CA LYS A 47 0.58 9.04 8.03
C LYS A 47 0.17 10.21 7.14
N ILE A 48 -1.06 10.65 7.30
CA ILE A 48 -1.61 11.77 6.54
C ILE A 48 -1.37 13.06 7.32
N MET A 49 -0.25 13.68 7.02
CA MET A 49 0.27 14.84 7.74
C MET A 49 0.71 15.95 6.80
N VAL A 50 0.60 17.19 7.26
CA VAL A 50 1.14 18.38 6.58
C VAL A 50 2.63 18.53 6.84
N SER A 51 3.05 18.29 8.08
CA SER A 51 4.44 18.42 8.52
C SER A 51 4.68 17.44 9.66
N THR A 52 5.90 17.39 10.16
CA THR A 52 6.22 16.57 11.32
C THR A 52 5.30 16.95 12.48
N ASN A 53 4.58 15.97 13.03
CA ASN A 53 3.68 16.13 14.17
C ASN A 53 2.44 16.99 13.92
N LYS A 54 2.07 17.26 12.66
CA LYS A 54 0.84 18.00 12.36
C LYS A 54 -0.09 17.18 11.46
N PRO A 55 -0.99 16.36 12.06
CA PRO A 55 -1.96 15.59 11.29
C PRO A 55 -2.94 16.49 10.53
N LEU A 56 -3.35 16.04 9.35
CA LEU A 56 -4.44 16.68 8.63
C LEU A 56 -5.78 16.31 9.27
N THR A 57 -6.60 17.33 9.49
CA THR A 57 -7.95 17.17 10.03
C THR A 57 -8.96 16.88 8.91
N VAL A 58 -10.19 16.51 9.28
CA VAL A 58 -11.29 16.38 8.34
C VAL A 58 -11.48 17.70 7.56
N GLU A 59 -11.40 18.84 8.25
CA GLU A 59 -11.55 20.14 7.60
C GLU A 59 -10.46 20.41 6.57
N ASP A 60 -9.21 20.08 6.90
CA ASP A 60 -8.09 20.20 5.97
C ASP A 60 -8.29 19.33 4.73
N LEU A 61 -8.67 18.07 4.94
CA LEU A 61 -8.92 17.13 3.86
C LEU A 61 -10.10 17.55 2.99
N ALA A 62 -11.14 18.12 3.60
CA ALA A 62 -12.28 18.64 2.85
C ALA A 62 -11.85 19.75 1.89
N LYS A 63 -11.00 20.68 2.35
CA LYS A 63 -10.47 21.75 1.51
C LYS A 63 -9.59 21.20 0.39
N ILE A 64 -8.68 20.29 0.69
CA ILE A 64 -7.76 19.69 -0.29
C ILE A 64 -8.54 18.94 -1.37
N THR A 65 -9.57 18.20 -0.99
CA THR A 65 -10.34 17.37 -1.91
C THR A 65 -11.52 18.13 -2.56
N GLN A 66 -11.75 19.36 -2.14
CA GLN A 66 -12.87 20.19 -2.60
C GLN A 66 -14.23 19.54 -2.31
N LYS A 67 -14.37 18.99 -1.12
CA LYS A 67 -15.60 18.36 -0.63
C LYS A 67 -16.02 19.00 0.69
N THR A 68 -17.24 18.71 1.12
CA THR A 68 -17.72 19.16 2.42
C THR A 68 -17.12 18.33 3.55
N ASN A 69 -17.08 18.88 4.75
CA ASN A 69 -16.62 18.14 5.94
C ASN A 69 -17.44 16.86 6.15
N LYS A 70 -18.73 16.94 5.98
CA LYS A 70 -19.64 15.80 6.11
C LYS A 70 -19.31 14.70 5.12
N LYS A 71 -19.07 15.05 3.86
CA LYS A 71 -18.75 14.09 2.80
C LYS A 71 -17.42 13.42 3.06
N ILE A 72 -16.40 14.18 3.43
CA ILE A 72 -15.08 13.63 3.73
C ILE A 72 -15.13 12.73 4.95
N LYS A 73 -15.81 13.14 6.02
CA LYS A 73 -15.94 12.29 7.21
C LYS A 73 -16.61 10.96 6.87
N ASN A 74 -17.64 11.00 6.06
CA ASN A 74 -18.33 9.78 5.59
C ASN A 74 -17.37 8.86 4.81
N ILE A 75 -16.59 9.42 3.89
CA ILE A 75 -15.64 8.64 3.08
C ILE A 75 -14.55 8.05 3.95
N LEU A 76 -13.99 8.84 4.88
CA LEU A 76 -12.97 8.36 5.81
C LEU A 76 -13.49 7.20 6.66
N ASP A 77 -14.72 7.31 7.16
CA ASP A 77 -15.35 6.24 7.94
C ASP A 77 -15.53 4.95 7.10
N LYS A 78 -15.89 5.08 5.83
CA LYS A 78 -15.98 3.93 4.91
C LYS A 78 -14.62 3.29 4.69
N LEU A 79 -13.57 4.07 4.49
CA LEU A 79 -12.21 3.56 4.29
C LEU A 79 -11.69 2.87 5.57
N ILE A 80 -12.03 3.39 6.75
CA ILE A 80 -11.71 2.74 8.03
C ILE A 80 -12.44 1.41 8.14
N HIS A 81 -13.73 1.39 7.82
CA HIS A 81 -14.54 0.17 7.86
C HIS A 81 -14.00 -0.92 6.94
N CYS A 82 -13.50 -0.54 5.78
CA CYS A 82 -12.86 -1.46 4.82
C CYS A 82 -11.42 -1.81 5.19
N GLU A 83 -10.93 -1.31 6.31
CA GLU A 83 -9.56 -1.55 6.76
C GLU A 83 -8.48 -1.07 5.78
N MET A 84 -8.76 0.01 5.08
CA MET A 84 -7.80 0.63 4.16
C MET A 84 -7.00 1.75 4.83
N ILE A 85 -7.60 2.40 5.83
CA ILE A 85 -6.93 3.39 6.68
C ILE A 85 -7.22 3.09 8.15
N LEU A 86 -6.37 3.63 9.02
CA LEU A 86 -6.52 3.60 10.47
C LEU A 86 -6.63 5.02 10.99
N PHE A 87 -7.19 5.17 12.19
CA PHE A 87 -7.18 6.44 12.91
C PHE A 87 -6.65 6.19 14.31
N GLU A 88 -5.43 6.64 14.57
CA GLU A 88 -4.72 6.45 15.83
C GLU A 88 -4.00 7.75 16.21
N ASN A 89 -4.03 8.09 17.51
CA ASN A 89 -3.35 9.29 18.00
C ASN A 89 -3.72 10.54 17.20
N ASN A 90 -5.01 10.68 16.92
CA ASN A 90 -5.55 11.82 16.16
C ASN A 90 -5.00 11.95 14.73
N THR A 91 -4.53 10.85 14.16
CA THR A 91 -3.90 10.82 12.84
C THR A 91 -4.51 9.72 11.97
N TYR A 92 -4.86 10.05 10.73
CA TYR A 92 -5.22 9.06 9.73
C TYR A 92 -3.95 8.46 9.14
N ILE A 93 -3.93 7.14 8.99
CA ILE A 93 -2.75 6.39 8.53
C ILE A 93 -3.19 5.38 7.47
N ILE A 94 -2.48 5.33 6.35
CA ILE A 94 -2.71 4.31 5.32
C ILE A 94 -2.25 2.96 5.87
N LYS A 95 -3.16 1.99 5.91
CA LYS A 95 -2.84 0.65 6.40
C LYS A 95 -1.90 -0.07 5.44
N ASN A 96 -0.92 -0.78 5.97
CA ASN A 96 0.06 -1.56 5.20
C ASN A 96 0.90 -0.72 4.21
N TRP A 97 1.11 0.56 4.52
CA TRP A 97 1.85 1.49 3.66
C TRP A 97 3.22 0.95 3.26
N GLU A 98 4.03 0.54 4.25
CA GLU A 98 5.38 0.04 3.99
C GLU A 98 5.38 -1.18 3.08
N LYS A 99 4.47 -2.11 3.34
CA LYS A 99 4.33 -3.33 2.55
C LYS A 99 4.07 -3.01 1.07
N TYR A 100 3.15 -2.10 0.79
CA TYR A 100 2.74 -1.79 -0.58
C TYR A 100 3.75 -0.88 -1.29
N GLN A 101 4.29 0.12 -0.61
CA GLN A 101 5.24 1.04 -1.22
C GLN A 101 6.64 0.45 -1.37
N SER A 102 6.98 -0.58 -0.60
CA SER A 102 8.24 -1.31 -0.68
C SER A 102 8.13 -2.63 -1.44
N ALA A 103 7.04 -2.84 -2.19
CA ALA A 103 6.77 -4.10 -2.89
C ALA A 103 7.92 -4.54 -3.80
N ASP A 104 8.59 -3.62 -4.49
CA ASP A 104 9.73 -3.96 -5.35
C ASP A 104 10.88 -4.57 -4.58
N LYS A 105 11.18 -4.02 -3.40
CA LYS A 105 12.23 -4.58 -2.54
C LYS A 105 11.85 -5.98 -2.06
N TYR A 106 10.60 -6.17 -1.70
CA TYR A 106 10.09 -7.45 -1.25
C TYR A 106 10.12 -8.50 -2.37
N GLU A 107 9.67 -8.13 -3.56
CA GLU A 107 9.71 -9.01 -4.74
C GLU A 107 11.14 -9.40 -5.11
N LYS A 108 12.06 -8.44 -5.12
CA LYS A 108 13.48 -8.72 -5.37
C LYS A 108 14.05 -9.68 -4.34
N MET A 109 13.70 -9.49 -3.07
CA MET A 109 14.16 -10.38 -2.00
C MET A 109 13.62 -11.80 -2.18
N LEU A 110 12.33 -11.95 -2.53
CA LEU A 110 11.73 -13.25 -2.80
C LEU A 110 12.41 -13.94 -3.99
N GLU A 111 12.68 -13.20 -5.06
CA GLU A 111 13.35 -13.73 -6.24
C GLU A 111 14.77 -14.18 -5.94
N GLN A 112 15.53 -13.37 -5.19
CA GLN A 112 16.86 -13.74 -4.73
C GLN A 112 16.86 -15.01 -3.88
N ASN A 113 15.88 -15.15 -2.99
CA ASN A 113 15.74 -16.36 -2.17
C ASN A 113 15.42 -17.59 -3.02
N ARG A 114 14.54 -17.45 -4.02
CA ARG A 114 14.23 -18.54 -4.96
C ARG A 114 15.46 -18.96 -5.73
N GLU A 115 16.27 -18.01 -6.19
CA GLU A 115 17.49 -18.28 -6.93
C GLU A 115 18.55 -18.95 -6.05
N ARG A 116 18.70 -18.52 -4.80
CA ARG A 116 19.58 -19.19 -3.82
C ARG A 116 19.16 -20.64 -3.61
N GLN A 117 17.87 -20.91 -3.44
CA GLN A 117 17.36 -22.26 -3.28
C GLN A 117 17.60 -23.10 -4.52
N ARG A 118 17.41 -22.54 -5.71
CA ARG A 118 17.69 -23.23 -6.97
C ARG A 118 19.14 -23.60 -7.10
N ARG A 119 20.06 -22.66 -6.82
CA ARG A 119 21.52 -22.90 -6.85
C ARG A 119 21.92 -23.98 -5.85
N TYR A 120 21.36 -23.94 -4.66
CA TYR A 120 21.62 -24.95 -3.65
C TYR A 120 21.21 -26.33 -4.11
N ARG A 121 20.04 -26.48 -4.71
CA ARG A 121 19.56 -27.76 -5.26
C ARG A 121 20.43 -28.25 -6.42
N GLU A 122 20.85 -27.37 -7.30
CA GLU A 122 21.75 -27.70 -8.42
C GLU A 122 23.10 -28.16 -7.91
N ASN A 123 23.66 -27.48 -6.92
CA ASN A 123 24.93 -27.86 -6.32
C ASN A 123 24.84 -29.24 -5.65
N GLN A 124 23.74 -29.56 -4.97
CA GLN A 124 23.52 -30.88 -4.39
C GLN A 124 23.42 -31.97 -5.47
N LYS A 125 22.72 -31.70 -6.57
CA LYS A 125 22.67 -32.65 -7.70
C LYS A 125 24.05 -32.89 -8.30
N ASN A 126 24.83 -31.84 -8.48
CA ASN A 126 26.20 -31.96 -9.01
C ASN A 126 27.09 -32.76 -8.08
N GLU A 127 27.02 -32.55 -6.77
CA GLU A 127 27.77 -33.36 -5.78
C GLU A 127 27.37 -34.83 -5.84
N ASN A 128 26.07 -35.11 -5.91
CA ASN A 128 25.57 -36.49 -6.03
C ASN A 128 26.01 -37.13 -7.33
N ASN A 129 26.00 -36.40 -8.44
CA ASN A 129 26.48 -36.90 -9.74
C ASN A 129 28.00 -37.16 -9.71
N VAL A 130 28.79 -36.32 -9.06
CA VAL A 130 30.23 -36.52 -8.90
C VAL A 130 30.50 -37.78 -8.09
N ASP A 131 29.80 -37.99 -6.99
CA ASP A 131 29.92 -39.18 -6.16
C ASP A 131 29.61 -40.46 -6.93
N VAL A 132 28.57 -40.45 -7.77
CA VAL A 132 28.20 -41.57 -8.64
C VAL A 132 29.26 -41.83 -9.71
N THR A 133 29.88 -40.78 -10.23
CA THR A 133 30.89 -40.86 -11.27
C THR A 133 32.23 -41.41 -10.72
N LEU A 134 32.52 -41.16 -9.45
CA LEU A 134 33.75 -41.63 -8.77
C LEU A 134 33.66 -43.08 -8.31
N ARG A 135 32.50 -43.69 -8.36
CA ARG A 135 32.30 -45.11 -8.06
C ARG A 135 32.46 -45.96 -9.32
#